data_804fe30416f0bb3854b871795993d594
#
_entry.id   804fe30416f0bb3854b871795993d594
#
_cell.length_a   1.000
_cell.length_b   1.000
_cell.length_c   1.000
_cell.angle_alpha   90.00
_cell.angle_beta   90.00
_cell.angle_gamma   90.00
#
_symmetry.space_group_name_H-M   'P 1'
#
loop_
_entity.id
_entity.type
_entity.pdbx_description
1 polymer ?
#
loop_
_entity_poly.entity_id
_entity_poly.type
_entity_poly.pdbx_seq_one_letter_code
_entity_poly.pdbx_strand_id
1 'polypeptide(L)'
;MNADFFEAIEDIEKEKGIPRGYMYEKIKQAMLAAFRRDNPECEDNVEIILDEGTKRIEMNVIKTVVEEVEDPSHEIILEAARKVSKRAKLGDELHVPVETKKFGRIAAQAAKQVIIQGIREAERGLIYEEFTSKEHEILTGVVSHIEPRNGSVSIRISSNSEFTEAMLAPNERIKTEPLHEGDRIKVYVVEVRNSTRGPQVLISRTHPGLVKRLFELEVPEIYDGTVEIKSIAREAGSRTKMAVWSADPDIDPIGSCVGPKGGRVASIVNELGGEKIDIVKYSEVPEEYIAAALSPSEVVSVTMLEDGKSCRVIVPDSQLSLAIGKEGQNARLAAKLTGFKIDIKPESEA
;
A
#
# COMPACT_ATOMS: atom_id res chain seq x y z
N MET A 1 30.11 27.01 7.60
CA MET A 1 28.79 27.02 6.94
C MET A 1 28.65 25.99 5.83
N ASN A 2 29.61 25.94 4.85
CA ASN A 2 29.51 24.93 3.80
C ASN A 2 29.85 23.50 4.29
N ALA A 3 30.86 23.34 5.16
CA ALA A 3 31.22 22.03 5.71
C ALA A 3 30.08 21.42 6.53
N ASP A 4 29.48 22.17 7.42
CA ASP A 4 28.34 21.74 8.26
C ASP A 4 27.13 21.29 7.42
N PHE A 5 26.95 21.93 6.24
CA PHE A 5 25.90 21.55 5.29
C PHE A 5 26.11 20.15 4.70
N PHE A 6 27.34 19.85 4.22
CA PHE A 6 27.65 18.55 3.66
C PHE A 6 27.64 17.44 4.73
N GLU A 7 28.08 17.74 5.95
CA GLU A 7 28.02 16.83 7.09
C GLU A 7 26.58 16.50 7.47
N ALA A 8 25.69 17.50 7.52
CA ALA A 8 24.27 17.27 7.79
C ALA A 8 23.60 16.35 6.73
N ILE A 9 23.97 16.50 5.45
CA ILE A 9 23.46 15.62 4.38
C ILE A 9 23.99 14.18 4.53
N GLU A 10 25.27 14.02 4.90
CA GLU A 10 25.86 12.72 5.19
C GLU A 10 25.17 12.03 6.38
N ASP A 11 24.84 12.78 7.42
CA ASP A 11 24.14 12.26 8.59
C ASP A 11 22.69 11.84 8.25
N ILE A 12 21.99 12.63 7.43
CA ILE A 12 20.66 12.27 6.94
C ILE A 12 20.69 11.00 6.09
N GLU A 13 21.70 10.83 5.24
CA GLU A 13 21.87 9.59 4.47
C GLU A 13 22.07 8.39 5.40
N LYS A 14 22.91 8.51 6.43
CA LYS A 14 23.19 7.44 7.40
C LYS A 14 22.00 7.11 8.28
N GLU A 15 21.28 8.13 8.77
CA GLU A 15 20.18 7.96 9.72
C GLU A 15 18.85 7.61 9.05
N LYS A 16 18.58 8.18 7.86
CA LYS A 16 17.29 8.07 7.16
C LYS A 16 17.35 7.27 5.87
N GLY A 17 18.55 6.85 5.43
CA GLY A 17 18.71 6.08 4.19
C GLY A 17 18.44 6.85 2.90
N ILE A 18 18.40 8.19 2.95
CA ILE A 18 18.10 9.05 1.80
C ILE A 18 19.35 9.28 0.99
N PRO A 19 19.41 8.94 -0.32
CA PRO A 19 20.60 9.13 -1.14
C PRO A 19 21.03 10.59 -1.22
N ARG A 20 22.31 10.89 -0.96
CA ARG A 20 22.86 12.25 -1.06
C ARG A 20 22.63 12.90 -2.40
N GLY A 21 22.79 12.14 -3.48
CA GLY A 21 22.57 12.66 -4.84
C GLY A 21 21.17 13.22 -5.06
N TYR A 22 20.15 12.55 -4.52
CA TYR A 22 18.77 13.04 -4.57
C TYR A 22 18.60 14.37 -3.83
N MET A 23 19.18 14.49 -2.64
CA MET A 23 19.13 15.71 -1.85
C MET A 23 19.86 16.88 -2.55
N TYR A 24 21.03 16.62 -3.12
CA TYR A 24 21.79 17.64 -3.86
C TYR A 24 21.02 18.18 -5.06
N GLU A 25 20.38 17.30 -5.85
CA GLU A 25 19.59 17.72 -7.00
C GLU A 25 18.39 18.58 -6.58
N LYS A 26 17.69 18.21 -5.52
CA LYS A 26 16.57 19.01 -4.99
C LYS A 26 17.04 20.37 -4.46
N ILE A 27 18.19 20.42 -3.80
CA ILE A 27 18.76 21.66 -3.31
C ILE A 27 19.19 22.59 -4.46
N LYS A 28 19.87 22.05 -5.50
CA LYS A 28 20.18 22.81 -6.72
C LYS A 28 18.93 23.42 -7.34
N GLN A 29 17.88 22.61 -7.54
CA GLN A 29 16.61 23.08 -8.12
C GLN A 29 15.99 24.23 -7.32
N ALA A 30 16.01 24.16 -5.99
CA ALA A 30 15.45 25.20 -5.17
C ALA A 30 16.29 26.46 -5.12
N MET A 31 17.61 26.31 -5.12
CA MET A 31 18.52 27.45 -5.20
C MET A 31 18.36 28.17 -6.55
N LEU A 32 18.24 27.41 -7.65
CA LEU A 32 17.95 27.96 -8.98
C LEU A 32 16.60 28.69 -9.00
N ALA A 33 15.54 28.09 -8.47
CA ALA A 33 14.22 28.70 -8.41
C ALA A 33 14.22 30.00 -7.58
N ALA A 34 14.95 30.02 -6.45
CA ALA A 34 15.08 31.19 -5.62
C ALA A 34 15.87 32.33 -6.33
N PHE A 35 16.96 31.98 -7.01
CA PHE A 35 17.76 32.95 -7.76
C PHE A 35 16.98 33.55 -8.93
N ARG A 36 16.31 32.72 -9.74
CA ARG A 36 15.49 33.14 -10.88
C ARG A 36 14.35 34.05 -10.49
N ARG A 37 13.72 33.81 -9.34
CA ARG A 37 12.67 34.69 -8.82
C ARG A 37 13.18 36.11 -8.55
N ASP A 38 14.39 36.24 -8.05
CA ASP A 38 15.00 37.52 -7.70
C ASP A 38 15.78 38.13 -8.90
N ASN A 39 16.07 37.36 -9.94
CA ASN A 39 16.79 37.76 -11.16
C ASN A 39 16.12 37.09 -12.40
N PRO A 40 14.93 37.53 -12.79
CA PRO A 40 14.17 36.90 -13.88
C PRO A 40 14.87 37.01 -15.24
N GLU A 41 15.79 37.96 -15.40
CA GLU A 41 16.63 38.12 -16.59
C GLU A 41 17.72 37.07 -16.77
N CYS A 42 17.98 36.25 -15.74
CA CYS A 42 18.98 35.18 -15.75
C CYS A 42 18.31 33.79 -15.70
N GLU A 43 17.25 33.54 -16.47
CA GLU A 43 16.42 32.33 -16.33
C GLU A 43 17.12 31.04 -16.73
N ASP A 44 17.95 31.04 -17.76
CA ASP A 44 18.55 29.87 -18.42
C ASP A 44 20.09 29.81 -18.37
N ASN A 45 20.75 30.83 -17.85
CA ASN A 45 22.19 30.91 -17.85
C ASN A 45 22.85 30.79 -16.46
N VAL A 46 22.18 30.14 -15.52
CA VAL A 46 22.69 29.93 -14.15
C VAL A 46 23.06 28.49 -13.87
N GLU A 47 24.25 28.28 -13.37
CA GLU A 47 24.77 26.98 -12.94
C GLU A 47 25.06 26.97 -11.44
N ILE A 48 24.69 25.88 -10.76
CA ILE A 48 25.04 25.62 -9.35
C ILE A 48 25.89 24.36 -9.27
N ILE A 49 27.06 24.49 -8.70
CA ILE A 49 28.02 23.40 -8.48
C ILE A 49 28.07 23.11 -6.98
N LEU A 50 27.73 21.86 -6.62
CA LEU A 50 27.92 21.29 -5.28
C LEU A 50 29.10 20.34 -5.36
N ASP A 51 30.23 20.75 -4.84
CA ASP A 51 31.46 19.94 -4.84
C ASP A 51 31.66 19.29 -3.46
N GLU A 52 31.42 17.98 -3.41
CA GLU A 52 31.60 17.15 -2.20
C GLU A 52 33.07 17.07 -1.78
N GLY A 53 33.99 17.04 -2.73
CA GLY A 53 35.42 16.90 -2.44
C GLY A 53 36.02 18.11 -1.77
N THR A 54 35.62 19.32 -2.21
CA THR A 54 36.08 20.58 -1.64
C THR A 54 35.10 21.15 -0.60
N LYS A 55 33.94 20.50 -0.40
CA LYS A 55 32.84 20.96 0.48
C LYS A 55 32.44 22.41 0.17
N ARG A 56 32.31 22.74 -1.13
CA ARG A 56 31.97 24.09 -1.61
C ARG A 56 30.66 24.09 -2.40
N ILE A 57 29.94 25.17 -2.24
CA ILE A 57 28.77 25.51 -3.03
C ILE A 57 29.13 26.75 -3.84
N GLU A 58 29.11 26.61 -5.17
CA GLU A 58 29.40 27.70 -6.10
C GLU A 58 28.18 27.94 -6.99
N MET A 59 27.88 29.20 -7.25
CA MET A 59 26.86 29.62 -8.20
C MET A 59 27.48 30.53 -9.21
N ASN A 60 27.30 30.23 -10.47
CA ASN A 60 27.85 30.98 -11.58
C ASN A 60 26.73 31.38 -12.54
N VAL A 61 26.86 32.58 -13.09
CA VAL A 61 26.09 33.01 -14.26
C VAL A 61 26.99 32.83 -15.47
N ILE A 62 26.52 32.08 -16.46
CA ILE A 62 27.24 31.87 -17.72
C ILE A 62 27.00 33.07 -18.61
N LYS A 63 28.10 33.76 -19.00
CA LYS A 63 28.03 34.93 -19.84
C LYS A 63 28.97 34.80 -21.02
N THR A 64 28.52 35.24 -22.17
CA THR A 64 29.33 35.34 -23.41
C THR A 64 30.18 36.61 -23.37
N VAL A 65 31.46 36.46 -23.71
CA VAL A 65 32.40 37.60 -23.77
C VAL A 65 32.22 38.36 -25.08
N VAL A 66 31.86 39.65 -24.99
CA VAL A 66 31.59 40.51 -26.15
C VAL A 66 32.41 41.79 -26.11
N GLU A 67 32.49 42.52 -27.24
CA GLU A 67 33.12 43.84 -27.30
C GLU A 67 32.23 44.92 -26.70
N GLU A 68 30.93 44.90 -27.06
CA GLU A 68 29.90 45.80 -26.52
C GLU A 68 28.76 44.93 -25.94
N VAL A 69 28.27 45.27 -24.76
CA VAL A 69 27.23 44.51 -24.04
C VAL A 69 25.88 45.05 -24.45
N GLU A 70 25.07 44.24 -25.13
CA GLU A 70 23.68 44.50 -25.44
C GLU A 70 22.76 43.97 -24.34
N ASP A 71 23.03 42.77 -23.82
CA ASP A 71 22.31 42.14 -22.74
C ASP A 71 23.22 41.90 -21.52
N PRO A 72 23.16 42.73 -20.48
CA PRO A 72 24.01 42.60 -19.29
C PRO A 72 23.78 41.29 -18.53
N SER A 73 22.65 40.59 -18.72
CA SER A 73 22.34 39.32 -18.07
C SER A 73 23.10 38.15 -18.71
N HIS A 74 23.30 38.16 -20.02
CA HIS A 74 23.92 37.08 -20.80
C HIS A 74 25.33 37.42 -21.33
N GLU A 75 25.73 38.70 -21.25
CA GLU A 75 26.97 39.16 -21.86
C GLU A 75 27.89 39.84 -20.84
N ILE A 76 29.16 39.81 -21.12
CA ILE A 76 30.21 40.48 -20.33
C ILE A 76 31.27 41.09 -21.24
N ILE A 77 31.63 42.33 -20.99
CA ILE A 77 32.70 43.03 -21.75
C ILE A 77 34.07 42.36 -21.50
N LEU A 78 34.91 42.26 -22.52
CA LEU A 78 36.19 41.61 -22.49
C LEU A 78 37.10 42.09 -21.33
N GLU A 79 37.07 43.37 -20.98
CA GLU A 79 37.86 43.91 -19.87
C GLU A 79 37.43 43.36 -18.52
N ALA A 80 36.11 43.20 -18.31
CA ALA A 80 35.56 42.64 -17.09
C ALA A 80 35.77 41.11 -17.06
N ALA A 81 35.63 40.42 -18.21
CA ALA A 81 35.91 39.02 -18.37
C ALA A 81 37.35 38.62 -17.98
N ARG A 82 38.34 39.47 -18.34
CA ARG A 82 39.75 39.26 -17.96
C ARG A 82 40.04 39.43 -16.49
N LYS A 83 39.17 40.06 -15.71
CA LYS A 83 39.27 40.06 -14.24
C LYS A 83 38.84 38.71 -13.61
N VAL A 84 37.95 38.02 -14.25
CA VAL A 84 37.49 36.67 -13.83
C VAL A 84 38.44 35.59 -14.37
N SER A 85 38.80 35.68 -15.66
CA SER A 85 39.73 34.74 -16.30
C SER A 85 40.71 35.48 -17.18
N LYS A 86 42.02 35.48 -16.82
CA LYS A 86 43.12 36.17 -17.56
C LYS A 86 43.24 35.71 -19.01
N ARG A 87 42.67 34.58 -19.40
CA ARG A 87 42.76 34.00 -20.75
C ARG A 87 41.51 34.19 -21.58
N ALA A 88 40.50 34.94 -21.09
CA ALA A 88 39.22 35.17 -21.76
C ALA A 88 39.42 35.87 -23.13
N LYS A 89 38.72 35.36 -24.14
CA LYS A 89 38.69 35.89 -25.52
C LYS A 89 37.25 36.23 -25.88
N LEU A 90 37.08 37.05 -26.92
CA LEU A 90 35.76 37.34 -27.49
C LEU A 90 35.10 36.03 -27.99
N GLY A 91 33.84 35.87 -27.64
CA GLY A 91 33.03 34.69 -27.97
C GLY A 91 33.17 33.53 -26.98
N ASP A 92 34.04 33.62 -25.96
CA ASP A 92 34.16 32.61 -24.93
C ASP A 92 32.93 32.65 -24.00
N GLU A 93 32.47 31.50 -23.54
CA GLU A 93 31.53 31.38 -22.42
C GLU A 93 32.30 31.41 -21.10
N LEU A 94 31.92 32.30 -20.21
CA LEU A 94 32.60 32.54 -18.94
C LEU A 94 31.62 32.29 -17.77
N HIS A 95 32.05 31.45 -16.83
CA HIS A 95 31.36 31.24 -15.57
C HIS A 95 31.71 32.38 -14.60
N VAL A 96 30.79 33.32 -14.44
CA VAL A 96 30.95 34.48 -13.57
C VAL A 96 30.37 34.17 -12.20
N PRO A 97 31.20 34.13 -11.13
CA PRO A 97 30.72 33.77 -9.79
C PRO A 97 29.77 34.86 -9.25
N VAL A 98 28.64 34.40 -8.70
CA VAL A 98 27.67 35.26 -8.04
C VAL A 98 28.14 35.57 -6.62
N GLU A 99 28.14 36.85 -6.21
CA GLU A 99 28.51 37.23 -4.85
C GLU A 99 27.57 36.61 -3.80
N THR A 100 28.12 35.76 -2.97
CA THR A 100 27.41 35.03 -1.92
C THR A 100 26.75 35.89 -0.85
N LYS A 101 27.16 37.13 -0.68
CA LYS A 101 26.59 38.04 0.34
C LYS A 101 25.15 38.48 0.07
N LYS A 102 24.77 38.66 -1.20
CA LYS A 102 23.36 38.99 -1.58
C LYS A 102 22.46 37.76 -1.49
N PHE A 103 23.04 36.57 -1.63
CA PHE A 103 22.33 35.30 -1.76
C PHE A 103 22.14 34.57 -0.42
N GLY A 104 22.96 34.84 0.59
CA GLY A 104 23.13 34.02 1.79
C GLY A 104 21.86 33.76 2.62
N ARG A 105 20.94 34.72 2.79
CA ARG A 105 19.74 34.54 3.61
C ARG A 105 18.62 33.82 2.84
N ILE A 106 18.41 34.20 1.59
CA ILE A 106 17.35 33.62 0.74
C ILE A 106 17.72 32.19 0.37
N ALA A 107 19.00 31.94 0.02
CA ALA A 107 19.50 30.61 -0.25
C ALA A 107 19.41 29.68 0.96
N ALA A 108 19.75 30.18 2.15
CA ALA A 108 19.66 29.41 3.38
C ALA A 108 18.21 29.04 3.74
N GLN A 109 17.25 29.93 3.54
CA GLN A 109 15.83 29.64 3.76
C GLN A 109 15.26 28.70 2.70
N ALA A 110 15.58 28.92 1.43
CA ALA A 110 15.17 28.04 0.34
C ALA A 110 15.76 26.64 0.50
N ALA A 111 17.06 26.55 0.77
CA ALA A 111 17.74 25.28 1.04
C ALA A 111 17.13 24.54 2.24
N LYS A 112 16.86 25.23 3.34
CA LYS A 112 16.19 24.63 4.51
C LYS A 112 14.81 24.06 4.16
N GLN A 113 13.98 24.82 3.45
CA GLN A 113 12.64 24.34 3.05
C GLN A 113 12.73 23.13 2.13
N VAL A 114 13.66 23.13 1.18
CA VAL A 114 13.83 22.03 0.23
C VAL A 114 14.40 20.80 0.90
N ILE A 115 15.37 20.96 1.80
CA ILE A 115 15.88 19.85 2.60
C ILE A 115 14.74 19.20 3.39
N ILE A 116 13.94 19.99 4.11
CA ILE A 116 12.79 19.49 4.85
C ILE A 116 11.78 18.80 3.92
N GLN A 117 11.49 19.41 2.77
CA GLN A 117 10.58 18.83 1.79
C GLN A 117 11.15 17.55 1.18
N GLY A 118 12.43 17.54 0.81
CA GLY A 118 13.13 16.37 0.26
C GLY A 118 13.18 15.21 1.26
N ILE A 119 13.45 15.48 2.53
CA ILE A 119 13.40 14.47 3.60
C ILE A 119 12.00 13.87 3.68
N ARG A 120 10.96 14.71 3.73
CA ARG A 120 9.57 14.23 3.78
C ARG A 120 9.17 13.40 2.55
N GLU A 121 9.62 13.80 1.36
CA GLU A 121 9.34 13.06 0.12
C GLU A 121 10.05 11.70 0.12
N ALA A 122 11.29 11.65 0.58
CA ALA A 122 12.06 10.41 0.66
C ALA A 122 11.51 9.48 1.76
N GLU A 123 11.16 9.99 2.95
CA GLU A 123 10.47 9.22 4.00
C GLU A 123 9.14 8.64 3.47
N ARG A 124 8.38 9.43 2.72
CA ARG A 124 7.16 8.96 2.05
C ARG A 124 7.43 7.87 1.02
N GLY A 125 8.51 8.00 0.24
CA GLY A 125 8.95 6.99 -0.72
C GLY A 125 9.27 5.66 -0.04
N LEU A 126 10.05 5.69 1.04
CA LEU A 126 10.40 4.51 1.82
C LEU A 126 9.16 3.83 2.43
N ILE A 127 8.24 4.61 3.02
CA ILE A 127 6.97 4.11 3.55
C ILE A 127 6.14 3.47 2.42
N TYR A 128 6.07 4.11 1.27
CA TYR A 128 5.34 3.59 0.11
C TYR A 128 5.89 2.24 -0.35
N GLU A 129 7.20 2.11 -0.53
CA GLU A 129 7.88 0.87 -0.92
C GLU A 129 7.68 -0.24 0.13
N GLU A 130 7.85 0.10 1.42
CA GLU A 130 7.65 -0.85 2.52
C GLU A 130 6.23 -1.42 2.52
N PHE A 131 5.20 -0.57 2.44
CA PHE A 131 3.82 -1.05 2.51
C PHE A 131 3.33 -1.65 1.19
N THR A 132 3.88 -1.25 0.04
CA THR A 132 3.61 -1.92 -1.24
C THR A 132 4.07 -3.38 -1.21
N SER A 133 5.20 -3.67 -0.59
CA SER A 133 5.66 -5.05 -0.39
C SER A 133 4.75 -5.87 0.55
N LYS A 134 3.90 -5.22 1.32
CA LYS A 134 2.93 -5.82 2.25
C LYS A 134 1.49 -5.80 1.70
N GLU A 135 1.28 -5.42 0.44
CA GLU A 135 -0.03 -5.57 -0.19
C GLU A 135 -0.47 -7.03 -0.16
N HIS A 136 -1.76 -7.22 0.11
CA HIS A 136 -2.38 -8.54 0.27
C HIS A 136 -1.92 -9.35 1.50
N GLU A 137 -1.22 -8.71 2.45
CA GLU A 137 -0.82 -9.27 3.73
C GLU A 137 -1.71 -8.78 4.89
N ILE A 138 -1.59 -9.45 6.04
CA ILE A 138 -2.18 -8.99 7.30
C ILE A 138 -1.18 -8.16 8.07
N LEU A 139 -1.64 -7.01 8.56
CA LEU A 139 -0.93 -6.19 9.52
C LEU A 139 -1.71 -6.11 10.83
N THR A 140 -0.98 -6.06 11.94
CA THR A 140 -1.56 -5.73 13.24
C THR A 140 -1.40 -4.24 13.49
N GLY A 141 -2.50 -3.57 13.79
CA GLY A 141 -2.50 -2.16 14.11
C GLY A 141 -3.27 -1.86 15.38
N VAL A 142 -3.15 -0.61 15.84
CA VAL A 142 -3.88 -0.08 16.99
C VAL A 142 -4.83 1.01 16.53
N VAL A 143 -6.09 0.92 16.90
CA VAL A 143 -7.10 1.95 16.62
C VAL A 143 -6.66 3.25 17.30
N SER A 144 -6.34 4.27 16.49
CA SER A 144 -5.87 5.57 16.97
C SER A 144 -7.01 6.58 17.10
N HIS A 145 -7.95 6.56 16.16
CA HIS A 145 -9.08 7.48 16.15
C HIS A 145 -10.27 6.92 15.37
N ILE A 146 -11.47 7.23 15.85
CA ILE A 146 -12.72 6.89 15.17
C ILE A 146 -13.42 8.20 14.83
N GLU A 147 -13.57 8.50 13.53
CA GLU A 147 -14.22 9.72 13.05
C GLU A 147 -15.75 9.63 13.26
N PRO A 148 -16.35 10.47 14.14
CA PRO A 148 -17.76 10.35 14.49
C PRO A 148 -18.71 10.67 13.34
N ARG A 149 -18.27 11.50 12.37
CA ARG A 149 -19.15 11.99 11.27
C ARG A 149 -19.40 10.94 10.21
N ASN A 150 -18.39 10.19 9.83
CA ASN A 150 -18.46 9.22 8.72
C ASN A 150 -18.16 7.77 9.16
N GLY A 151 -17.70 7.57 10.40
CA GLY A 151 -17.37 6.25 10.93
C GLY A 151 -16.09 5.63 10.38
N SER A 152 -15.25 6.40 9.69
CA SER A 152 -13.90 5.95 9.32
C SER A 152 -13.04 5.75 10.56
N VAL A 153 -12.12 4.79 10.50
CA VAL A 153 -11.21 4.50 11.60
C VAL A 153 -9.78 4.66 11.14
N SER A 154 -9.00 5.47 11.86
CA SER A 154 -7.56 5.55 11.70
C SER A 154 -6.91 4.46 12.53
N ILE A 155 -6.05 3.67 11.91
CA ILE A 155 -5.32 2.58 12.55
C ILE A 155 -3.84 2.86 12.42
N ARG A 156 -3.16 2.90 13.56
CA ARG A 156 -1.71 3.04 13.61
C ARG A 156 -1.08 1.67 13.40
N ILE A 157 -0.31 1.56 12.31
CA ILE A 157 0.46 0.36 11.96
C ILE A 157 1.95 0.66 12.12
N SER A 158 2.71 -0.35 12.57
CA SER A 158 4.15 -0.23 12.75
C SER A 158 4.85 -0.34 11.40
N SER A 159 5.71 0.63 11.10
CA SER A 159 6.72 0.62 10.05
C SER A 159 8.09 0.31 10.66
N ASN A 160 9.10 0.03 9.83
CA ASN A 160 10.46 -0.30 10.30
C ASN A 160 11.10 0.81 11.16
N SER A 161 10.72 2.06 10.94
CA SER A 161 11.29 3.23 11.64
C SER A 161 10.28 4.08 12.39
N GLU A 162 9.01 4.08 11.98
CA GLU A 162 7.98 4.95 12.54
C GLU A 162 6.59 4.29 12.45
N PHE A 163 5.59 4.93 13.06
CA PHE A 163 4.19 4.54 12.91
C PHE A 163 3.57 5.25 11.71
N THR A 164 2.85 4.50 10.90
CA THR A 164 2.06 5.03 9.78
C THR A 164 0.58 4.87 10.09
N GLU A 165 -0.24 5.83 9.70
CA GLU A 165 -1.70 5.72 9.80
C GLU A 165 -2.28 5.09 8.54
N ALA A 166 -3.03 4.02 8.73
CA ALA A 166 -3.86 3.39 7.72
C ALA A 166 -5.32 3.74 7.92
N MET A 167 -6.06 3.92 6.84
CA MET A 167 -7.47 4.28 6.90
C MET A 167 -8.36 3.07 6.64
N LEU A 168 -9.19 2.73 7.62
CA LEU A 168 -10.27 1.76 7.48
C LEU A 168 -11.55 2.52 7.16
N ALA A 169 -11.99 2.43 5.90
CA ALA A 169 -13.20 3.09 5.42
C ALA A 169 -14.47 2.46 6.04
N PRO A 170 -15.59 3.18 6.13
CA PRO A 170 -16.82 2.67 6.75
C PRO A 170 -17.37 1.39 6.11
N ASN A 171 -17.23 1.24 4.80
CA ASN A 171 -17.62 0.05 4.04
C ASN A 171 -16.66 -1.14 4.22
N GLU A 172 -15.46 -0.87 4.70
CA GLU A 172 -14.43 -1.88 4.98
C GLU A 172 -14.43 -2.33 6.46
N ARG A 173 -15.33 -1.78 7.27
CA ARG A 173 -15.55 -2.19 8.66
C ARG A 173 -16.58 -3.30 8.74
N ILE A 174 -16.39 -4.21 9.68
CA ILE A 174 -17.44 -5.14 10.11
C ILE A 174 -18.42 -4.36 10.98
N LYS A 175 -19.67 -4.21 10.52
CA LYS A 175 -20.69 -3.39 11.20
C LYS A 175 -21.03 -3.86 12.61
N THR A 176 -20.91 -5.16 12.85
CA THR A 176 -21.21 -5.80 14.15
C THR A 176 -20.03 -5.79 15.10
N GLU A 177 -18.84 -5.37 14.64
CA GLU A 177 -17.62 -5.33 15.45
C GLU A 177 -17.52 -3.99 16.18
N PRO A 178 -17.63 -3.95 17.52
CA PRO A 178 -17.41 -2.74 18.30
C PRO A 178 -15.91 -2.45 18.31
N LEU A 179 -15.49 -1.33 17.75
CA LEU A 179 -14.11 -0.86 17.81
C LEU A 179 -13.99 0.31 18.78
N HIS A 180 -12.94 0.31 19.59
CA HIS A 180 -12.62 1.38 20.53
C HIS A 180 -11.18 1.87 20.28
N GLU A 181 -10.92 3.12 20.61
CA GLU A 181 -9.56 3.65 20.58
C GLU A 181 -8.66 2.86 21.56
N GLY A 182 -7.50 2.43 21.07
CA GLY A 182 -6.59 1.56 21.79
C GLY A 182 -6.71 0.06 21.45
N ASP A 183 -7.78 -0.37 20.79
CA ASP A 183 -7.94 -1.77 20.39
C ASP A 183 -6.85 -2.19 19.39
N ARG A 184 -6.33 -3.41 19.58
CA ARG A 184 -5.41 -4.05 18.63
C ARG A 184 -6.19 -4.96 17.72
N ILE A 185 -6.11 -4.70 16.43
CA ILE A 185 -6.83 -5.48 15.42
C ILE A 185 -5.91 -5.88 14.28
N LYS A 186 -6.22 -7.01 13.65
CA LYS A 186 -5.58 -7.43 12.40
C LYS A 186 -6.36 -6.88 11.23
N VAL A 187 -5.68 -6.34 10.25
CA VAL A 187 -6.27 -5.74 9.04
C VAL A 187 -5.58 -6.28 7.80
N TYR A 188 -6.34 -6.44 6.73
CA TYR A 188 -5.82 -6.84 5.43
C TYR A 188 -5.45 -5.59 4.62
N VAL A 189 -4.24 -5.56 4.06
CA VAL A 189 -3.82 -4.48 3.17
C VAL A 189 -4.38 -4.74 1.79
N VAL A 190 -5.30 -3.88 1.36
CA VAL A 190 -5.96 -4.02 0.05
C VAL A 190 -5.09 -3.42 -1.05
N GLU A 191 -4.59 -2.22 -0.82
CA GLU A 191 -3.85 -1.44 -1.81
C GLU A 191 -3.07 -0.33 -1.11
N VAL A 192 -1.93 0.04 -1.66
CA VAL A 192 -1.16 1.21 -1.22
C VAL A 192 -1.12 2.24 -2.35
N ARG A 193 -1.69 3.40 -2.11
CA ARG A 193 -1.74 4.49 -3.10
C ARG A 193 -0.77 5.60 -2.76
N ASN A 194 -0.08 6.09 -3.77
CA ASN A 194 0.71 7.31 -3.62
C ASN A 194 -0.18 8.53 -3.87
N SER A 195 -0.27 9.42 -2.90
CA SER A 195 -1.03 10.67 -3.01
C SER A 195 -0.14 11.89 -2.77
N THR A 196 -0.61 13.07 -3.15
CA THR A 196 0.10 14.34 -2.91
C THR A 196 0.35 14.63 -1.43
N ARG A 197 -0.44 14.02 -0.54
CA ARG A 197 -0.29 14.13 0.92
C ARG A 197 0.60 13.05 1.53
N GLY A 198 1.02 12.06 0.74
CA GLY A 198 1.83 10.91 1.15
C GLY A 198 1.15 9.57 0.83
N PRO A 199 1.82 8.45 1.12
CA PRO A 199 1.28 7.12 0.91
C PRO A 199 0.02 6.91 1.76
N GLN A 200 -0.99 6.32 1.14
CA GLN A 200 -2.25 5.93 1.77
C GLN A 200 -2.34 4.41 1.76
N VAL A 201 -2.28 3.80 2.92
CA VAL A 201 -2.48 2.36 3.09
C VAL A 201 -3.96 2.10 3.28
N LEU A 202 -4.60 1.51 2.26
CA LEU A 202 -6.01 1.13 2.30
C LEU A 202 -6.13 -0.26 2.89
N ILE A 203 -6.88 -0.37 3.95
CA ILE A 203 -7.04 -1.59 4.72
C ILE A 203 -8.50 -2.02 4.80
N SER A 204 -8.72 -3.32 5.01
CA SER A 204 -10.06 -3.90 5.10
C SER A 204 -10.16 -4.94 6.21
N ARG A 205 -11.33 -4.96 6.85
CA ARG A 205 -11.78 -6.05 7.74
C ARG A 205 -12.84 -6.91 7.05
N THR A 206 -13.38 -6.47 5.90
CA THR A 206 -14.45 -7.18 5.16
C THR A 206 -13.93 -8.02 4.01
N HIS A 207 -12.71 -7.78 3.54
CA HIS A 207 -12.13 -8.48 2.40
C HIS A 207 -11.94 -9.98 2.67
N PRO A 208 -12.27 -10.89 1.72
CA PRO A 208 -12.05 -12.34 1.90
C PRO A 208 -10.59 -12.72 2.13
N GLY A 209 -9.65 -11.94 1.60
CA GLY A 209 -8.22 -12.11 1.80
C GLY A 209 -7.81 -12.08 3.28
N LEU A 210 -8.55 -11.35 4.15
CA LEU A 210 -8.30 -11.37 5.58
C LEU A 210 -8.45 -12.80 6.14
N VAL A 211 -9.54 -13.49 5.79
CA VAL A 211 -9.79 -14.86 6.24
C VAL A 211 -8.71 -15.80 5.70
N LYS A 212 -8.37 -15.68 4.40
CA LYS A 212 -7.31 -16.47 3.78
C LYS A 212 -5.99 -16.36 4.56
N ARG A 213 -5.54 -15.15 4.81
CA ARG A 213 -4.29 -14.89 5.53
C ARG A 213 -4.33 -15.31 7.00
N LEU A 214 -5.50 -15.21 7.66
CA LEU A 214 -5.65 -15.74 9.02
C LEU A 214 -5.46 -17.25 9.06
N PHE A 215 -6.01 -17.98 8.09
CA PHE A 215 -5.80 -19.43 7.97
C PHE A 215 -4.34 -19.77 7.64
N GLU A 216 -3.66 -19.02 6.79
CA GLU A 216 -2.23 -19.20 6.51
C GLU A 216 -1.36 -19.01 7.76
N LEU A 217 -1.75 -18.14 8.68
CA LEU A 217 -1.04 -17.93 9.96
C LEU A 217 -1.30 -19.04 11.00
N GLU A 218 -2.52 -19.58 11.05
CA GLU A 218 -2.94 -20.55 12.08
C GLU A 218 -2.73 -22.01 11.66
N VAL A 219 -2.67 -22.28 10.34
CA VAL A 219 -2.65 -23.64 9.78
C VAL A 219 -1.34 -23.86 9.02
N PRO A 220 -0.37 -24.56 9.62
CA PRO A 220 0.92 -24.84 8.97
C PRO A 220 0.79 -25.52 7.62
N GLU A 221 -0.19 -26.43 7.46
CA GLU A 221 -0.44 -27.17 6.22
C GLU A 221 -0.93 -26.29 5.07
N ILE A 222 -1.52 -25.10 5.40
CA ILE A 222 -1.85 -24.09 4.39
C ILE A 222 -0.61 -23.24 4.09
N TYR A 223 0.18 -22.91 5.11
CA TYR A 223 1.39 -22.11 4.95
C TYR A 223 2.43 -22.81 4.08
N ASP A 224 2.61 -24.11 4.23
CA ASP A 224 3.55 -24.91 3.42
C ASP A 224 3.00 -25.37 2.07
N GLY A 225 1.71 -25.10 1.80
CA GLY A 225 1.04 -25.44 0.54
C GLY A 225 0.53 -26.90 0.43
N THR A 226 0.62 -27.69 1.50
CA THR A 226 0.07 -29.06 1.54
C THR A 226 -1.45 -29.06 1.46
N VAL A 227 -2.08 -28.05 2.08
CA VAL A 227 -3.51 -27.75 1.96
C VAL A 227 -3.68 -26.44 1.23
N GLU A 228 -4.51 -26.44 0.20
CA GLU A 228 -4.81 -25.25 -0.60
C GLU A 228 -6.21 -24.73 -0.31
N ILE A 229 -6.35 -23.41 -0.18
CA ILE A 229 -7.65 -22.72 -0.18
C ILE A 229 -8.02 -22.44 -1.63
N LYS A 230 -9.01 -23.15 -2.16
CA LYS A 230 -9.45 -23.00 -3.56
C LYS A 230 -10.42 -21.82 -3.75
N SER A 231 -11.30 -21.57 -2.79
CA SER A 231 -12.29 -20.49 -2.89
C SER A 231 -12.76 -20.05 -1.51
N ILE A 232 -13.15 -18.76 -1.41
CA ILE A 232 -13.75 -18.17 -0.21
C ILE A 232 -14.95 -17.32 -0.62
N ALA A 233 -16.09 -17.57 0.02
CA ALA A 233 -17.27 -16.72 -0.08
C ALA A 233 -17.60 -16.18 1.32
N ARG A 234 -17.66 -14.84 1.47
CA ARG A 234 -17.73 -14.16 2.75
C ARG A 234 -18.86 -13.15 2.80
N GLU A 235 -19.61 -13.16 3.89
CA GLU A 235 -20.45 -12.09 4.38
C GLU A 235 -19.88 -11.63 5.72
N ALA A 236 -19.04 -10.61 5.68
CA ALA A 236 -18.24 -10.16 6.81
C ALA A 236 -19.06 -9.86 8.06
N GLY A 237 -18.59 -10.35 9.22
CA GLY A 237 -19.26 -10.23 10.50
C GLY A 237 -20.45 -11.18 10.68
N SER A 238 -20.75 -12.04 9.70
CA SER A 238 -21.83 -13.01 9.77
C SER A 238 -21.35 -14.43 9.51
N ARG A 239 -20.97 -14.75 8.27
CA ARG A 239 -20.59 -16.11 7.89
C ARG A 239 -19.63 -16.12 6.70
N THR A 240 -18.66 -17.03 6.75
CA THR A 240 -17.73 -17.36 5.66
C THR A 240 -17.84 -18.83 5.30
N LYS A 241 -17.84 -19.14 4.00
CA LYS A 241 -17.59 -20.49 3.49
C LYS A 241 -16.25 -20.52 2.80
N MET A 242 -15.46 -21.58 3.07
CA MET A 242 -14.13 -21.76 2.52
C MET A 242 -13.97 -23.18 1.99
N ALA A 243 -13.55 -23.29 0.73
CA ALA A 243 -13.27 -24.58 0.10
C ALA A 243 -11.77 -24.88 0.16
N VAL A 244 -11.44 -26.06 0.68
CA VAL A 244 -10.06 -26.52 0.85
C VAL A 244 -9.83 -27.83 0.13
N TRP A 245 -8.58 -28.05 -0.27
CA TRP A 245 -8.16 -29.22 -1.03
C TRP A 245 -6.72 -29.58 -0.68
N SER A 246 -6.38 -30.87 -0.83
CA SER A 246 -5.00 -31.35 -0.77
C SER A 246 -4.73 -32.33 -1.93
N ALA A 247 -3.53 -32.24 -2.49
CA ALA A 247 -3.05 -33.19 -3.47
C ALA A 247 -2.68 -34.55 -2.81
N ASP A 248 -2.35 -34.51 -1.52
CA ASP A 248 -1.99 -35.69 -0.75
C ASP A 248 -3.27 -36.36 -0.20
N PRO A 249 -3.58 -37.61 -0.63
CA PRO A 249 -4.76 -38.32 -0.17
C PRO A 249 -4.73 -38.70 1.31
N ASP A 250 -3.57 -38.73 1.93
CA ASP A 250 -3.40 -39.05 3.35
C ASP A 250 -3.65 -37.85 4.27
N ILE A 251 -3.83 -36.65 3.70
CA ILE A 251 -4.12 -35.42 4.44
C ILE A 251 -5.60 -35.09 4.38
N ASP A 252 -6.21 -34.92 5.55
CA ASP A 252 -7.55 -34.35 5.67
C ASP A 252 -7.48 -32.82 5.68
N PRO A 253 -7.82 -32.14 4.57
CA PRO A 253 -7.71 -30.70 4.48
C PRO A 253 -8.67 -29.96 5.42
N ILE A 254 -9.84 -30.54 5.74
CA ILE A 254 -10.80 -29.96 6.67
C ILE A 254 -10.27 -30.10 8.09
N GLY A 255 -9.82 -31.29 8.47
CA GLY A 255 -9.26 -31.59 9.78
C GLY A 255 -8.06 -30.71 10.11
N SER A 256 -7.18 -30.47 9.15
CA SER A 256 -6.03 -29.56 9.28
C SER A 256 -6.45 -28.12 9.60
N CYS A 257 -7.49 -27.62 8.93
CA CYS A 257 -8.01 -26.27 9.16
C CYS A 257 -8.77 -26.14 10.50
N VAL A 258 -9.53 -27.18 10.87
CA VAL A 258 -10.28 -27.19 12.13
C VAL A 258 -9.33 -27.25 13.34
N GLY A 259 -8.31 -28.10 13.22
CA GLY A 259 -7.30 -28.33 14.24
C GLY A 259 -7.80 -29.12 15.44
N PRO A 260 -6.90 -29.44 16.40
CA PRO A 260 -7.26 -30.22 17.58
C PRO A 260 -8.40 -29.57 18.39
N LYS A 261 -9.49 -30.30 18.59
CA LYS A 261 -10.70 -29.83 19.30
C LYS A 261 -11.29 -28.52 18.73
N GLY A 262 -11.06 -28.24 17.46
CA GLY A 262 -11.53 -27.01 16.82
C GLY A 262 -10.74 -25.75 17.18
N GLY A 263 -9.57 -25.90 17.78
CA GLY A 263 -8.80 -24.77 18.32
C GLY A 263 -8.35 -23.76 17.27
N ARG A 264 -7.90 -24.22 16.09
CA ARG A 264 -7.43 -23.33 15.03
C ARG A 264 -8.58 -22.48 14.46
N VAL A 265 -9.68 -23.10 14.07
CA VAL A 265 -10.84 -22.35 13.56
C VAL A 265 -11.46 -21.45 14.62
N ALA A 266 -11.48 -21.86 15.90
CA ALA A 266 -11.99 -21.03 16.99
C ALA A 266 -11.15 -19.77 17.21
N SER A 267 -9.82 -19.84 17.08
CA SER A 267 -8.91 -18.67 17.14
C SER A 267 -9.28 -17.64 16.06
N ILE A 268 -9.51 -18.12 14.82
CA ILE A 268 -9.88 -17.25 13.69
C ILE A 268 -11.29 -16.66 13.89
N VAL A 269 -12.25 -17.46 14.32
CA VAL A 269 -13.62 -16.99 14.64
C VAL A 269 -13.58 -15.88 15.69
N ASN A 270 -12.77 -16.03 16.74
CA ASN A 270 -12.60 -15.02 17.78
C ASN A 270 -11.96 -13.73 17.22
N GLU A 271 -10.92 -13.83 16.38
CA GLU A 271 -10.31 -12.68 15.73
C GLU A 271 -11.31 -11.91 14.84
N LEU A 272 -12.26 -12.62 14.24
CA LEU A 272 -13.31 -12.04 13.39
C LEU A 272 -14.59 -11.65 14.14
N GLY A 273 -14.53 -11.54 15.48
CA GLY A 273 -15.66 -11.09 16.30
C GLY A 273 -16.86 -12.05 16.30
N GLY A 274 -16.62 -13.36 16.15
CA GLY A 274 -17.66 -14.39 16.16
C GLY A 274 -18.27 -14.73 14.80
N GLU A 275 -17.64 -14.29 13.69
CA GLU A 275 -18.04 -14.68 12.33
C GLU A 275 -17.95 -16.19 12.15
N LYS A 276 -19.05 -16.83 11.75
CA LYS A 276 -19.11 -18.30 11.55
C LYS A 276 -18.32 -18.70 10.31
N ILE A 277 -17.57 -19.80 10.41
CA ILE A 277 -16.75 -20.31 9.30
C ILE A 277 -17.15 -21.75 9.01
N ASP A 278 -17.62 -22.01 7.78
CA ASP A 278 -17.87 -23.33 7.24
C ASP A 278 -16.71 -23.72 6.31
N ILE A 279 -16.03 -24.79 6.66
CA ILE A 279 -14.94 -25.34 5.87
C ILE A 279 -15.47 -26.54 5.11
N VAL A 280 -15.35 -26.53 3.77
CA VAL A 280 -15.86 -27.60 2.92
C VAL A 280 -14.75 -28.16 2.04
N LYS A 281 -14.89 -29.43 1.65
CA LYS A 281 -13.95 -30.05 0.73
C LYS A 281 -14.22 -29.57 -0.70
N TYR A 282 -13.18 -29.12 -1.38
CA TYR A 282 -13.25 -28.84 -2.81
C TYR A 282 -13.24 -30.16 -3.60
N SER A 283 -14.01 -30.23 -4.66
CA SER A 283 -13.97 -31.31 -5.67
C SER A 283 -13.95 -30.68 -7.07
N GLU A 284 -13.24 -31.37 -7.99
CA GLU A 284 -13.27 -30.99 -9.42
C GLU A 284 -14.59 -31.45 -10.08
N VAL A 285 -15.34 -32.36 -9.44
CA VAL A 285 -16.68 -32.79 -9.85
C VAL A 285 -17.68 -31.73 -9.34
N PRO A 286 -18.34 -30.95 -10.24
CA PRO A 286 -19.20 -29.87 -9.82
C PRO A 286 -20.31 -30.25 -8.86
N GLU A 287 -20.93 -31.42 -9.09
CA GLU A 287 -22.04 -31.96 -8.29
C GLU A 287 -21.62 -32.23 -6.85
N GLU A 288 -20.42 -32.82 -6.66
CA GLU A 288 -19.87 -33.09 -5.33
C GLU A 288 -19.51 -31.76 -4.62
N TYR A 289 -18.90 -30.83 -5.35
CA TYR A 289 -18.49 -29.53 -4.80
C TYR A 289 -19.70 -28.69 -4.38
N ILE A 290 -20.77 -28.68 -5.19
CA ILE A 290 -22.02 -27.96 -4.87
C ILE A 290 -22.68 -28.60 -3.64
N ALA A 291 -22.75 -29.92 -3.57
CA ALA A 291 -23.30 -30.61 -2.41
C ALA A 291 -22.52 -30.27 -1.13
N ALA A 292 -21.19 -30.34 -1.18
CA ALA A 292 -20.32 -29.94 -0.05
C ALA A 292 -20.50 -28.47 0.34
N ALA A 293 -20.66 -27.57 -0.62
CA ALA A 293 -20.83 -26.14 -0.38
C ALA A 293 -22.14 -25.78 0.34
N LEU A 294 -23.18 -26.62 0.24
CA LEU A 294 -24.44 -26.45 0.96
C LEU A 294 -24.41 -26.92 2.41
N SER A 295 -23.28 -27.52 2.85
CA SER A 295 -23.11 -27.84 4.27
C SER A 295 -23.51 -26.65 5.18
N PRO A 296 -24.15 -26.91 6.34
CA PRO A 296 -24.37 -28.18 7.02
C PRO A 296 -25.65 -28.94 6.56
N SER A 297 -26.33 -28.53 5.49
CA SER A 297 -27.48 -29.25 4.96
C SER A 297 -27.04 -30.50 4.22
N GLU A 298 -27.82 -31.58 4.38
CA GLU A 298 -27.69 -32.77 3.59
C GLU A 298 -28.30 -32.57 2.19
N VAL A 299 -27.65 -33.15 1.17
CA VAL A 299 -28.08 -33.05 -0.23
C VAL A 299 -28.37 -34.45 -0.74
N VAL A 300 -29.53 -34.65 -1.33
CA VAL A 300 -29.95 -35.94 -1.92
C VAL A 300 -29.33 -36.10 -3.31
N SER A 301 -29.47 -35.07 -4.16
CA SER A 301 -28.89 -35.10 -5.51
C SER A 301 -28.60 -33.71 -6.02
N VAL A 302 -27.63 -33.63 -6.93
CA VAL A 302 -27.31 -32.39 -7.69
C VAL A 302 -27.35 -32.77 -9.17
N THR A 303 -28.08 -31.99 -9.96
CA THR A 303 -28.19 -32.18 -11.41
C THR A 303 -27.77 -30.89 -12.10
N MET A 304 -26.71 -30.98 -12.90
CA MET A 304 -26.27 -29.81 -13.71
C MET A 304 -27.28 -29.56 -14.85
N LEU A 305 -27.59 -28.31 -15.12
CA LEU A 305 -28.44 -27.94 -16.24
C LEU A 305 -27.65 -27.76 -17.53
N GLU A 306 -28.34 -27.74 -18.66
CA GLU A 306 -27.72 -27.68 -20.00
C GLU A 306 -26.87 -26.42 -20.24
N ASP A 307 -27.08 -25.34 -19.50
CA ASP A 307 -26.31 -24.10 -19.58
C ASP A 307 -24.89 -24.23 -18.99
N GLY A 308 -24.60 -25.34 -18.31
CA GLY A 308 -23.31 -25.60 -17.66
C GLY A 308 -22.95 -24.64 -16.53
N LYS A 309 -23.88 -23.74 -16.14
CA LYS A 309 -23.67 -22.70 -15.10
C LYS A 309 -24.73 -22.73 -14.00
N SER A 310 -25.75 -23.49 -14.18
CA SER A 310 -26.86 -23.65 -13.23
C SER A 310 -27.02 -25.10 -12.84
N CYS A 311 -27.47 -25.35 -11.63
CA CYS A 311 -27.76 -26.68 -11.12
C CYS A 311 -29.07 -26.70 -10.35
N ARG A 312 -29.74 -27.84 -10.33
CA ARG A 312 -30.85 -28.16 -9.45
C ARG A 312 -30.33 -29.07 -8.35
N VAL A 313 -30.62 -28.70 -7.12
CA VAL A 313 -30.25 -29.47 -5.93
C VAL A 313 -31.51 -29.90 -5.21
N ILE A 314 -31.62 -31.21 -4.95
CA ILE A 314 -32.68 -31.78 -4.17
C ILE A 314 -32.19 -32.03 -2.76
N VAL A 315 -32.96 -31.58 -1.79
CA VAL A 315 -32.68 -31.75 -0.36
C VAL A 315 -33.89 -32.43 0.32
N PRO A 316 -33.69 -33.13 1.44
CA PRO A 316 -34.82 -33.63 2.23
C PRO A 316 -35.73 -32.42 2.67
N ASP A 317 -37.00 -32.61 2.73
CA ASP A 317 -37.98 -31.55 3.09
C ASP A 317 -37.61 -30.88 4.42
N SER A 318 -37.15 -31.67 5.40
CA SER A 318 -36.70 -31.17 6.70
C SER A 318 -35.42 -30.32 6.63
N GLN A 319 -34.64 -30.41 5.57
CA GLN A 319 -33.37 -29.71 5.39
C GLN A 319 -33.52 -28.45 4.52
N LEU A 320 -34.66 -28.23 3.86
CA LEU A 320 -34.84 -27.11 2.94
C LEU A 320 -34.51 -25.75 3.57
N SER A 321 -35.05 -25.49 4.76
CA SER A 321 -34.79 -24.22 5.47
C SER A 321 -33.30 -24.06 5.83
N LEU A 322 -32.59 -25.17 6.14
CA LEU A 322 -31.17 -25.15 6.44
C LEU A 322 -30.33 -24.95 5.19
N ALA A 323 -30.71 -25.59 4.08
CA ALA A 323 -30.04 -25.45 2.79
C ALA A 323 -30.12 -24.00 2.26
N ILE A 324 -31.29 -23.38 2.39
CA ILE A 324 -31.48 -21.97 2.03
C ILE A 324 -30.77 -21.05 3.04
N GLY A 325 -30.93 -21.33 4.33
CA GLY A 325 -30.41 -20.52 5.42
C GLY A 325 -31.24 -19.26 5.67
N LYS A 326 -30.92 -18.56 6.77
CA LYS A 326 -31.58 -17.30 7.12
C LYS A 326 -31.38 -16.27 5.99
N GLU A 327 -32.48 -15.70 5.49
CA GLU A 327 -32.47 -14.74 4.38
C GLU A 327 -31.71 -15.23 3.11
N GLY A 328 -31.65 -16.55 2.89
CA GLY A 328 -30.96 -17.15 1.77
C GLY A 328 -29.42 -17.16 1.89
N GLN A 329 -28.87 -16.92 3.07
CA GLN A 329 -27.43 -16.77 3.28
C GLN A 329 -26.65 -18.01 2.88
N ASN A 330 -27.09 -19.21 3.29
CA ASN A 330 -26.36 -20.44 2.98
C ASN A 330 -26.31 -20.72 1.47
N ALA A 331 -27.45 -20.61 0.78
CA ALA A 331 -27.54 -20.79 -0.66
C ALA A 331 -26.71 -19.72 -1.42
N ARG A 332 -26.79 -18.46 -1.00
CA ARG A 332 -26.03 -17.36 -1.62
C ARG A 332 -24.53 -17.51 -1.46
N LEU A 333 -24.06 -17.92 -0.28
CA LEU A 333 -22.64 -18.19 -0.04
C LEU A 333 -22.16 -19.42 -0.82
N ALA A 334 -22.95 -20.50 -0.89
CA ALA A 334 -22.64 -21.67 -1.69
C ALA A 334 -22.54 -21.34 -3.18
N ALA A 335 -23.47 -20.54 -3.71
CA ALA A 335 -23.42 -20.06 -5.09
C ALA A 335 -22.19 -19.22 -5.38
N LYS A 336 -21.81 -18.30 -4.47
CA LYS A 336 -20.58 -17.49 -4.61
C LYS A 336 -19.32 -18.36 -4.50
N LEU A 337 -19.31 -19.34 -3.63
CA LEU A 337 -18.15 -20.21 -3.40
C LEU A 337 -17.86 -21.08 -4.63
N THR A 338 -18.90 -21.66 -5.21
CA THR A 338 -18.82 -22.63 -6.32
C THR A 338 -18.83 -21.96 -7.70
N GLY A 339 -19.35 -20.73 -7.79
CA GLY A 339 -19.55 -20.01 -9.06
C GLY A 339 -20.80 -20.45 -9.85
N PHE A 340 -21.62 -21.38 -9.31
CA PHE A 340 -22.84 -21.89 -9.95
C PHE A 340 -24.09 -21.20 -9.42
N LYS A 341 -25.12 -21.11 -10.28
CA LYS A 341 -26.47 -20.77 -9.86
C LYS A 341 -27.14 -22.02 -9.30
N ILE A 342 -27.59 -21.97 -8.06
CA ILE A 342 -28.13 -23.12 -7.33
C ILE A 342 -29.63 -22.94 -7.14
N ASP A 343 -30.43 -23.83 -7.74
CA ASP A 343 -31.88 -23.96 -7.52
C ASP A 343 -32.15 -25.10 -6.54
N ILE A 344 -32.59 -24.77 -5.33
CA ILE A 344 -32.82 -25.74 -4.26
C ILE A 344 -34.30 -26.10 -4.19
N LYS A 345 -34.58 -27.40 -4.25
CA LYS A 345 -35.92 -27.96 -4.18
C LYS A 345 -36.03 -29.02 -3.08
N PRO A 346 -37.16 -29.12 -2.40
CA PRO A 346 -37.42 -30.23 -1.51
C PRO A 346 -37.71 -31.51 -2.30
N GLU A 347 -37.49 -32.65 -1.68
CA GLU A 347 -37.73 -33.99 -2.27
C GLU A 347 -39.21 -34.15 -2.71
N SER A 348 -40.15 -33.54 -1.98
CA SER A 348 -41.55 -33.56 -2.31
C SER A 348 -41.94 -32.77 -3.59
N GLU A 349 -41.05 -31.94 -4.11
CA GLU A 349 -41.25 -31.15 -5.35
C GLU A 349 -40.29 -31.57 -6.48
N ALA A 350 -39.58 -32.67 -6.32
CA ALA A 350 -38.53 -33.13 -7.25
C ALA A 350 -39.13 -33.87 -8.48
#